data_d34143dabc5a79d154e6831098d095ea
#
_entry.id   d34143dabc5a79d154e6831098d095ea
#
_cell.length_a   1.000
_cell.length_b   1.000
_cell.length_c   1.000
_cell.angle_alpha   90.00
_cell.angle_beta   90.00
_cell.angle_gamma   90.00
#
_symmetry.space_group_name_H-M   'P 1'
#
loop_
_entity.id
_entity.type
_entity.pdbx_description
1 polymer ?
#
loop_
_entity_poly.entity_id
_entity_poly.type
_entity_poly.pdbx_seq_one_letter_code
_entity_poly.pdbx_strand_id
1 'polypeptide(L)'
;MIKDNGVIVLFSDEPFTSQLVSSNLKLFRYKWIWDKQRGSNFQNARFMPMKCHEEICVFYKKKPTYNPQWWYSKPYATKARKRAKKIEGLRETKVLSAPDYMTSTVSEDGRRYPLSILSFPRDGKRVHPTQKPVALLEYLIKTYTNEGEVVLDNCMGSGSTGVACINTNRDFIGYELNEEYFNIAQNRLREAWKEKYKNKAT
;
A
#
# COMPACT_ATOMS: atom_id res chain seq x y z
N MET A 1 10.27 -9.97 15.49
CA MET A 1 10.45 -10.91 14.36
C MET A 1 9.12 -11.05 13.62
N ILE A 2 9.09 -11.01 12.30
CA ILE A 2 7.85 -11.11 11.54
C ILE A 2 7.35 -12.56 11.48
N LYS A 3 6.02 -12.77 11.52
CA LYS A 3 5.41 -14.09 11.38
C LYS A 3 5.70 -14.67 9.98
N ASP A 4 5.66 -16.00 9.82
CA ASP A 4 5.89 -16.68 8.53
C ASP A 4 4.93 -16.21 7.42
N ASN A 5 3.70 -15.87 7.78
CA ASN A 5 2.69 -15.28 6.90
C ASN A 5 2.57 -13.75 7.05
N GLY A 6 3.51 -13.12 7.74
CA GLY A 6 3.56 -11.67 7.85
C GLY A 6 3.99 -11.02 6.54
N VAL A 7 3.61 -9.77 6.36
CA VAL A 7 3.98 -8.96 5.21
C VAL A 7 4.88 -7.80 5.62
N ILE A 8 5.84 -7.46 4.78
CA ILE A 8 6.66 -6.26 4.91
C ILE A 8 6.26 -5.32 3.77
N VAL A 9 5.89 -4.09 4.12
CA VAL A 9 5.45 -3.05 3.20
C VAL A 9 6.35 -1.85 3.40
N LEU A 10 7.15 -1.50 2.40
CA LEU A 10 8.16 -0.45 2.50
C LEU A 10 7.99 0.59 1.41
N PHE A 11 7.88 1.85 1.82
CA PHE A 11 7.93 2.99 0.91
C PHE A 11 9.35 3.19 0.40
N SER A 12 9.47 3.43 -0.87
CA SER A 12 10.77 3.61 -1.53
C SER A 12 10.68 4.54 -2.73
N ASP A 13 11.82 4.96 -3.19
CA ASP A 13 12.03 5.79 -4.36
C ASP A 13 13.33 5.41 -5.05
N GLU A 14 13.42 5.57 -6.38
CA GLU A 14 14.68 5.28 -7.08
C GLU A 14 15.81 6.27 -6.68
N PRO A 15 17.07 5.83 -6.55
CA PRO A 15 17.59 4.48 -6.85
C PRO A 15 17.43 3.47 -5.70
N PHE A 16 16.92 3.89 -4.54
CA PHE A 16 16.77 3.02 -3.37
C PHE A 16 15.80 1.86 -3.63
N THR A 17 14.75 2.04 -4.42
CA THR A 17 13.82 0.95 -4.77
C THR A 17 14.55 -0.22 -5.43
N SER A 18 15.43 0.04 -6.38
CA SER A 18 16.21 -1.00 -7.06
C SER A 18 17.12 -1.76 -6.09
N GLN A 19 17.78 -1.07 -5.17
CA GLN A 19 18.59 -1.67 -4.12
C GLN A 19 17.76 -2.51 -3.15
N LEU A 20 16.62 -1.98 -2.70
CA LEU A 20 15.70 -2.65 -1.80
C LEU A 20 15.15 -3.95 -2.40
N VAL A 21 14.70 -3.92 -3.65
CA VAL A 21 14.19 -5.11 -4.35
C VAL A 21 15.31 -6.13 -4.54
N SER A 22 16.51 -5.69 -4.97
CA SER A 22 17.66 -6.57 -5.19
C SER A 22 18.17 -7.21 -3.90
N SER A 23 18.01 -6.56 -2.75
CA SER A 23 18.45 -7.07 -1.46
C SER A 23 17.75 -8.37 -1.06
N ASN A 24 16.51 -8.59 -1.52
CA ASN A 24 15.77 -9.81 -1.21
C ASN A 24 14.75 -10.21 -2.28
N LEU A 25 15.23 -10.60 -3.46
CA LEU A 25 14.40 -11.06 -4.56
C LEU A 25 13.51 -12.27 -4.20
N LYS A 26 13.95 -13.11 -3.25
CA LYS A 26 13.18 -14.29 -2.82
C LYS A 26 11.88 -13.92 -2.11
N LEU A 27 11.86 -12.83 -1.38
CA LEU A 27 10.70 -12.35 -0.64
C LEU A 27 9.90 -11.29 -1.41
N PHE A 28 10.53 -10.58 -2.33
CA PHE A 28 9.84 -9.56 -3.14
C PHE A 28 8.70 -10.19 -3.95
N ARG A 29 7.56 -9.49 -3.98
CA ARG A 29 6.37 -9.97 -4.69
C ARG A 29 5.87 -9.01 -5.75
N TYR A 30 5.60 -7.76 -5.36
CA TYR A 30 5.09 -6.73 -6.25
C TYR A 30 5.25 -5.35 -5.61
N LYS A 31 4.92 -4.32 -6.38
CA LYS A 31 4.87 -2.93 -5.93
C LYS A 31 3.47 -2.37 -6.12
N TRP A 32 3.08 -1.49 -5.21
CA TRP A 32 2.08 -0.47 -5.47
C TRP A 32 2.78 0.82 -5.85
N ILE A 33 2.10 1.65 -6.63
CA ILE A 33 2.52 3.01 -6.94
C ILE A 33 1.59 3.96 -6.21
N TRP A 34 2.13 4.77 -5.31
CA TRP A 34 1.35 5.84 -4.70
C TRP A 34 1.44 7.10 -5.56
N ASP A 35 0.35 7.44 -6.24
CA ASP A 35 0.18 8.72 -6.93
C ASP A 35 -0.22 9.79 -5.91
N LYS A 36 0.65 10.79 -5.77
CA LYS A 36 0.51 11.92 -4.83
C LYS A 36 -0.41 13.02 -5.35
N GLN A 37 -0.86 12.91 -6.60
CA GLN A 37 -1.67 13.91 -7.31
C GLN A 37 -0.99 15.29 -7.43
N ARG A 38 0.26 15.43 -7.05
CA ARG A 38 1.06 16.65 -7.11
C ARG A 38 2.50 16.34 -7.47
N GLY A 39 3.00 17.03 -8.47
CA GLY A 39 4.40 16.96 -8.81
C GLY A 39 5.30 17.56 -7.70
N SER A 40 6.46 16.98 -7.53
CA SER A 40 7.55 17.48 -6.71
C SER A 40 8.79 17.73 -7.58
N ASN A 41 9.83 18.35 -7.02
CA ASN A 41 11.05 18.65 -7.74
C ASN A 41 10.89 19.70 -8.85
N PHE A 42 10.10 20.74 -8.59
CA PHE A 42 9.83 21.81 -9.53
C PHE A 42 11.09 22.51 -10.05
N GLN A 43 12.13 22.61 -9.24
CA GLN A 43 13.40 23.25 -9.61
C GLN A 43 14.04 22.57 -10.83
N ASN A 44 13.85 21.28 -10.99
CA ASN A 44 14.40 20.48 -12.08
C ASN A 44 13.42 20.28 -13.25
N ALA A 45 12.26 20.91 -13.23
CA ALA A 45 11.19 20.70 -14.24
C ALA A 45 11.63 21.04 -15.70
N ARG A 46 12.69 21.83 -15.84
CA ARG A 46 13.28 22.15 -17.16
C ARG A 46 14.14 21.03 -17.75
N PHE A 47 14.58 20.08 -16.92
CA PHE A 47 15.53 19.03 -17.30
C PHE A 47 14.96 17.63 -17.16
N MET A 48 13.90 17.47 -16.34
CA MET A 48 13.28 16.17 -16.10
C MET A 48 11.80 16.33 -15.70
N PRO A 49 10.97 15.30 -15.89
CA PRO A 49 9.61 15.31 -15.42
C PRO A 49 9.50 15.53 -13.89
N MET A 50 8.51 16.29 -13.47
CA MET A 50 8.18 16.39 -12.05
C MET A 50 7.70 15.06 -11.51
N LYS A 51 8.26 14.61 -10.39
CA LYS A 51 7.90 13.35 -9.78
C LYS A 51 6.61 13.47 -8.97
N CYS A 52 5.60 12.69 -9.34
CA CYS A 52 4.29 12.70 -8.67
C CYS A 52 3.97 11.41 -7.90
N HIS A 53 4.89 10.45 -7.84
CA HIS A 53 4.64 9.15 -7.22
C HIS A 53 5.75 8.71 -6.26
N GLU A 54 5.45 7.72 -5.44
CA GLU A 54 6.38 6.88 -4.69
C GLU A 54 6.00 5.42 -4.89
N GLU A 55 6.97 4.54 -4.71
CA GLU A 55 6.78 3.10 -4.80
C GLU A 55 6.58 2.51 -3.41
N ILE A 56 5.78 1.45 -3.33
CA ILE A 56 5.51 0.73 -2.10
C ILE A 56 5.80 -0.74 -2.37
N CYS A 57 6.98 -1.20 -1.92
CA CYS A 57 7.44 -2.57 -2.15
C CYS A 57 6.83 -3.53 -1.15
N VAL A 58 6.33 -4.66 -1.64
CA VAL A 58 5.69 -5.70 -0.83
C VAL A 58 6.52 -6.97 -0.84
N PHE A 59 6.86 -7.45 0.36
CA PHE A 59 7.65 -8.66 0.57
C PHE A 59 6.92 -9.60 1.52
N TYR A 60 6.94 -10.89 1.23
CA TYR A 60 6.48 -11.94 2.15
C TYR A 60 7.05 -13.32 1.78
N LYS A 61 7.13 -14.20 2.78
CA LYS A 61 7.61 -15.57 2.62
C LYS A 61 6.48 -16.51 2.20
N LYS A 62 5.41 -16.56 2.99
CA LYS A 62 4.20 -17.33 2.71
C LYS A 62 3.05 -16.36 2.41
N LYS A 63 2.01 -16.83 1.71
CA LYS A 63 0.84 -16.02 1.38
C LYS A 63 0.27 -15.37 2.65
N PRO A 64 0.27 -14.03 2.73
CA PRO A 64 -0.23 -13.31 3.88
C PRO A 64 -1.75 -13.16 3.84
N THR A 65 -2.31 -12.55 4.88
CA THR A 65 -3.64 -11.95 4.82
C THR A 65 -3.68 -10.96 3.64
N TYR A 66 -4.70 -11.07 2.82
CA TYR A 66 -4.95 -10.13 1.73
C TYR A 66 -6.45 -9.87 1.64
N ASN A 67 -6.86 -8.69 2.09
CA ASN A 67 -8.23 -8.21 2.06
C ASN A 67 -8.34 -7.17 0.93
N PRO A 68 -8.80 -7.53 -0.28
CA PRO A 68 -8.88 -6.58 -1.38
C PRO A 68 -9.81 -5.42 -1.01
N GLN A 69 -9.29 -4.20 -1.11
CA GLN A 69 -10.08 -2.99 -0.90
C GLN A 69 -10.82 -2.69 -2.21
N TRP A 70 -12.06 -3.19 -2.30
CA TRP A 70 -12.89 -3.10 -3.49
C TRP A 70 -13.22 -1.65 -3.82
N TRP A 71 -13.25 -1.34 -5.10
CA TRP A 71 -13.90 -0.14 -5.61
C TRP A 71 -15.08 -0.52 -6.49
N TYR A 72 -16.00 0.40 -6.71
CA TYR A 72 -17.26 0.12 -7.40
C TYR A 72 -17.35 0.93 -8.69
N SER A 73 -17.87 0.30 -9.72
CA SER A 73 -18.16 0.88 -11.04
C SER A 73 -19.47 0.31 -11.56
N LYS A 74 -19.86 0.71 -12.76
CA LYS A 74 -21.04 0.11 -13.39
C LYS A 74 -20.90 -1.41 -13.50
N PRO A 75 -21.95 -2.20 -13.24
CA PRO A 75 -21.94 -3.64 -13.48
C PRO A 75 -21.49 -3.96 -14.92
N TYR A 76 -20.84 -5.09 -15.09
CA TYR A 76 -20.41 -5.54 -16.42
C TYR A 76 -20.43 -7.07 -16.51
N ALA A 77 -20.58 -7.55 -17.75
CA ALA A 77 -20.34 -8.92 -18.12
C ALA A 77 -19.38 -8.95 -19.32
N THR A 78 -18.31 -9.72 -19.19
CA THR A 78 -17.40 -9.98 -20.32
C THR A 78 -17.72 -11.35 -20.90
N LYS A 79 -17.84 -11.44 -22.23
CA LYS A 79 -17.96 -12.74 -22.91
C LYS A 79 -16.65 -13.51 -22.81
N ALA A 80 -16.73 -14.81 -22.62
CA ALA A 80 -15.57 -15.69 -22.72
C ALA A 80 -14.89 -15.50 -24.07
N ARG A 81 -13.57 -15.32 -24.07
CA ARG A 81 -12.77 -15.22 -25.31
C ARG A 81 -11.91 -16.44 -25.45
N LYS A 82 -11.83 -17.02 -26.66
CA LYS A 82 -10.82 -18.04 -26.97
C LYS A 82 -9.43 -17.38 -26.90
N ARG A 83 -8.47 -18.11 -26.36
CA ARG A 83 -7.07 -17.66 -26.36
C ARG A 83 -6.63 -17.40 -27.80
N ALA A 84 -5.93 -16.30 -28.04
CA ALA A 84 -5.30 -16.07 -29.33
C ALA A 84 -4.36 -17.23 -29.66
N LYS A 85 -4.39 -17.76 -30.90
CA LYS A 85 -3.46 -18.80 -31.35
C LYS A 85 -2.03 -18.34 -31.08
N LYS A 86 -1.21 -19.30 -30.57
CA LYS A 86 0.23 -19.10 -30.33
C LYS A 86 0.85 -18.55 -31.62
N ILE A 87 1.53 -17.41 -31.52
CA ILE A 87 2.30 -16.89 -32.66
C ILE A 87 3.59 -17.73 -32.72
N GLU A 88 3.77 -18.47 -33.82
CA GLU A 88 4.99 -19.23 -34.05
C GLU A 88 6.20 -18.30 -34.05
N GLY A 89 7.24 -18.66 -33.28
CA GLY A 89 8.50 -17.90 -33.22
C GLY A 89 8.70 -17.02 -31.98
N LEU A 90 7.70 -16.82 -31.13
CA LEU A 90 7.91 -16.17 -29.84
C LEU A 90 8.40 -17.18 -28.78
N ARG A 91 9.56 -16.91 -28.18
CA ARG A 91 10.07 -17.69 -27.03
C ARG A 91 8.98 -17.82 -25.97
N GLU A 92 8.83 -19.03 -25.44
CA GLU A 92 7.96 -19.28 -24.28
C GLU A 92 8.47 -18.48 -23.09
N THR A 93 7.97 -17.28 -22.89
CA THR A 93 7.94 -16.75 -21.54
C THR A 93 6.98 -17.65 -20.77
N LYS A 94 7.43 -18.18 -19.61
CA LYS A 94 6.55 -18.80 -18.63
C LYS A 94 5.54 -17.79 -18.11
N VAL A 95 4.62 -17.36 -18.95
CA VAL A 95 3.39 -16.78 -18.50
C VAL A 95 2.66 -17.92 -17.83
N LEU A 96 2.50 -17.85 -16.52
CA LEU A 96 1.67 -18.71 -15.71
C LEU A 96 0.55 -19.28 -16.56
N SER A 97 0.44 -20.61 -16.60
CA SER A 97 -0.54 -21.35 -17.37
C SER A 97 -1.93 -20.76 -17.19
N ALA A 98 -2.25 -19.76 -18.03
CA ALA A 98 -3.60 -19.29 -18.14
C ALA A 98 -4.42 -20.44 -18.72
N PRO A 99 -5.58 -20.77 -18.15
CA PRO A 99 -6.45 -21.79 -18.70
C PRO A 99 -6.75 -21.49 -20.18
N ASP A 100 -6.97 -22.50 -20.99
CA ASP A 100 -7.21 -22.37 -22.45
C ASP A 100 -8.43 -21.50 -22.78
N TYR A 101 -9.23 -21.16 -21.80
CA TYR A 101 -10.39 -20.28 -21.90
C TYR A 101 -10.27 -19.16 -20.85
N MET A 102 -10.40 -17.93 -21.28
CA MET A 102 -10.75 -16.85 -20.35
C MET A 102 -12.23 -17.04 -20.00
N THR A 103 -12.51 -17.42 -18.77
CA THR A 103 -13.89 -17.49 -18.26
C THR A 103 -14.57 -16.14 -18.38
N SER A 104 -15.87 -16.15 -18.69
CA SER A 104 -16.69 -14.95 -18.60
C SER A 104 -16.64 -14.41 -17.16
N THR A 105 -16.34 -13.15 -17.02
CA THR A 105 -16.36 -12.50 -15.71
C THR A 105 -17.57 -11.60 -15.63
N VAL A 106 -18.40 -11.83 -14.63
CA VAL A 106 -19.59 -11.02 -14.35
C VAL A 106 -19.36 -10.31 -13.02
N SER A 107 -19.63 -9.03 -12.99
CA SER A 107 -19.68 -8.24 -11.76
C SER A 107 -21.06 -7.59 -11.69
N GLU A 108 -22.01 -8.31 -11.11
CA GLU A 108 -23.39 -7.88 -10.97
C GLU A 108 -23.53 -6.69 -10.03
N ASP A 109 -22.72 -6.66 -8.99
CA ASP A 109 -22.67 -5.60 -7.99
C ASP A 109 -21.71 -4.44 -8.33
N GLY A 110 -21.05 -4.52 -9.46
CA GLY A 110 -20.09 -3.49 -9.89
C GLY A 110 -18.76 -3.49 -9.16
N ARG A 111 -18.47 -4.46 -8.27
CA ARG A 111 -17.17 -4.57 -7.59
C ARG A 111 -16.02 -4.78 -8.57
N ARG A 112 -14.88 -4.15 -8.24
CA ARG A 112 -13.61 -4.27 -8.97
C ARG A 112 -12.49 -4.53 -7.97
N TYR A 113 -11.55 -5.39 -8.37
CA TYR A 113 -10.31 -5.56 -7.63
C TYR A 113 -9.48 -4.27 -7.67
N PRO A 114 -8.69 -4.01 -6.60
CA PRO A 114 -7.80 -2.86 -6.58
C PRO A 114 -6.79 -2.90 -7.72
N LEU A 115 -6.45 -1.73 -8.23
CA LEU A 115 -5.38 -1.54 -9.21
C LEU A 115 -4.07 -1.23 -8.49
N SER A 116 -2.94 -1.50 -9.14
CA SER A 116 -1.60 -1.28 -8.55
C SER A 116 -1.22 0.19 -8.35
N ILE A 117 -2.03 1.13 -8.83
CA ILE A 117 -1.84 2.56 -8.61
C ILE A 117 -2.87 3.04 -7.60
N LEU A 118 -2.39 3.61 -6.51
CA LEU A 118 -3.19 4.15 -5.42
C LEU A 118 -3.11 5.68 -5.44
N SER A 119 -4.23 6.35 -5.60
CA SER A 119 -4.28 7.81 -5.67
C SER A 119 -4.76 8.36 -4.33
N PHE A 120 -3.83 8.90 -3.55
CA PHE A 120 -4.07 9.54 -2.27
C PHE A 120 -3.34 10.88 -2.20
N PRO A 121 -4.04 11.99 -1.97
CA PRO A 121 -3.38 13.28 -1.79
C PRO A 121 -2.53 13.26 -0.52
N ARG A 122 -1.51 14.10 -0.50
CA ARG A 122 -0.73 14.32 0.74
C ARG A 122 -1.59 15.04 1.77
N ASP A 123 -1.38 14.74 3.05
CA ASP A 123 -2.02 15.48 4.15
C ASP A 123 -1.68 16.97 4.05
N GLY A 124 -2.66 17.83 4.29
CA GLY A 124 -2.50 19.28 4.19
C GLY A 124 -1.52 19.84 5.25
N LYS A 125 -1.67 19.41 6.50
CA LYS A 125 -0.77 19.78 7.60
C LYS A 125 0.25 18.66 7.83
N ARG A 126 1.50 18.94 7.53
CA ARG A 126 2.61 17.99 7.74
C ARG A 126 3.47 18.47 8.89
N VAL A 127 3.80 17.55 9.78
CA VAL A 127 4.68 17.78 10.93
C VAL A 127 6.00 16.99 10.81
N HIS A 128 6.15 16.24 9.71
CA HIS A 128 7.37 15.51 9.37
C HIS A 128 7.63 15.57 7.85
N PRO A 129 8.89 15.72 7.39
CA PRO A 129 9.19 15.87 5.95
C PRO A 129 8.70 14.71 5.08
N THR A 130 8.83 13.48 5.57
CA THR A 130 8.46 12.24 4.86
C THR A 130 7.12 11.66 5.29
N GLN A 131 6.27 12.44 5.99
CA GLN A 131 4.98 12.00 6.47
C GLN A 131 4.12 11.42 5.35
N LYS A 132 3.60 10.22 5.58
CA LYS A 132 2.66 9.55 4.68
C LYS A 132 1.22 9.88 5.06
N PRO A 133 0.29 9.98 4.08
CA PRO A 133 -1.12 10.20 4.36
C PRO A 133 -1.72 9.07 5.20
N VAL A 134 -2.45 9.44 6.25
CA VAL A 134 -3.12 8.46 7.12
C VAL A 134 -4.06 7.57 6.32
N ALA A 135 -4.83 8.11 5.38
CA ALA A 135 -5.75 7.34 4.55
C ALA A 135 -5.06 6.27 3.68
N LEU A 136 -3.85 6.56 3.14
CA LEU A 136 -3.05 5.57 2.41
C LEU A 136 -2.59 4.45 3.34
N LEU A 137 -2.14 4.79 4.55
CA LEU A 137 -1.70 3.81 5.54
C LEU A 137 -2.86 2.93 6.02
N GLU A 138 -4.04 3.50 6.24
CA GLU A 138 -5.27 2.75 6.55
C GLU A 138 -5.61 1.75 5.45
N TYR A 139 -5.51 2.17 4.18
CA TYR A 139 -5.75 1.30 3.04
C TYR A 139 -4.80 0.09 3.04
N LEU A 140 -3.50 0.33 3.23
CA LEU A 140 -2.49 -0.73 3.27
C LEU A 140 -2.66 -1.65 4.49
N ILE A 141 -2.94 -1.08 5.66
CA ILE A 141 -3.18 -1.83 6.90
C ILE A 141 -4.41 -2.74 6.74
N LYS A 142 -5.53 -2.22 6.25
CA LYS A 142 -6.74 -3.01 5.99
C LYS A 142 -6.47 -4.13 4.97
N THR A 143 -5.64 -3.86 3.97
CA THR A 143 -5.31 -4.83 2.92
C THR A 143 -4.54 -6.03 3.49
N TYR A 144 -3.60 -5.81 4.40
CA TYR A 144 -2.66 -6.85 4.82
C TYR A 144 -2.86 -7.36 6.24
N THR A 145 -3.84 -6.83 6.97
CA THR A 145 -4.12 -7.23 8.34
C THR A 145 -5.62 -7.35 8.60
N ASN A 146 -5.96 -8.15 9.62
CA ASN A 146 -7.29 -8.16 10.23
C ASN A 146 -7.32 -7.27 11.47
N GLU A 147 -8.52 -6.94 11.96
CA GLU A 147 -8.67 -6.21 13.23
C GLU A 147 -8.03 -6.98 14.39
N GLY A 148 -7.41 -6.28 15.32
CA GLY A 148 -6.69 -6.85 16.46
C GLY A 148 -5.28 -7.40 16.12
N GLU A 149 -4.85 -7.37 14.84
CA GLU A 149 -3.47 -7.75 14.49
C GLU A 149 -2.51 -6.59 14.75
N VAL A 150 -1.24 -6.94 15.02
CA VAL A 150 -0.19 -5.98 15.35
C VAL A 150 0.52 -5.49 14.09
N VAL A 151 0.66 -4.18 13.98
CA VAL A 151 1.46 -3.50 12.94
C VAL A 151 2.70 -2.90 13.60
N LEU A 152 3.87 -3.17 13.02
CA LEU A 152 5.14 -2.61 13.45
C LEU A 152 5.61 -1.54 12.48
N ASP A 153 6.03 -0.39 13.00
CA ASP A 153 6.77 0.65 12.28
C ASP A 153 8.04 0.99 13.07
N ASN A 154 9.18 0.56 12.54
CA ASN A 154 10.49 0.74 13.19
C ASN A 154 11.14 2.11 12.96
N CYS A 155 10.48 3.00 12.22
CA CYS A 155 10.89 4.37 11.96
C CYS A 155 9.64 5.26 11.77
N MET A 156 8.80 5.31 12.82
CA MET A 156 7.44 5.84 12.74
C MET A 156 7.34 7.35 12.50
N GLY A 157 8.44 8.09 12.65
CA GLY A 157 8.47 9.55 12.50
C GLY A 157 7.40 10.21 13.36
N SER A 158 6.48 10.92 12.72
CA SER A 158 5.35 11.59 13.41
C SER A 158 4.17 10.65 13.74
N GLY A 159 4.30 9.34 13.63
CA GLY A 159 3.32 8.36 14.08
C GLY A 159 2.08 8.18 13.19
N SER A 160 2.17 8.52 11.90
CA SER A 160 1.02 8.37 10.99
C SER A 160 0.52 6.93 10.87
N THR A 161 1.43 5.94 10.89
CA THR A 161 1.09 4.50 10.91
C THR A 161 0.29 4.15 12.16
N GLY A 162 0.69 4.64 13.33
CA GLY A 162 -0.03 4.41 14.57
C GLY A 162 -1.42 5.03 14.59
N VAL A 163 -1.58 6.25 14.04
CA VAL A 163 -2.90 6.88 13.87
C VAL A 163 -3.79 6.00 12.98
N ALA A 164 -3.26 5.52 11.85
CA ALA A 164 -3.98 4.63 10.95
C ALA A 164 -4.37 3.29 11.63
N CYS A 165 -3.50 2.74 12.49
CA CYS A 165 -3.80 1.55 13.28
C CYS A 165 -4.95 1.79 14.26
N ILE A 166 -4.91 2.90 14.99
CA ILE A 166 -6.01 3.30 15.88
C ILE A 166 -7.31 3.37 15.10
N ASN A 167 -7.34 4.08 13.98
CA ASN A 167 -8.55 4.27 13.16
C ASN A 167 -9.12 2.94 12.66
N THR A 168 -8.27 1.96 12.41
CA THR A 168 -8.63 0.68 11.79
C THR A 168 -8.72 -0.50 12.78
N ASN A 169 -8.69 -0.27 14.10
CA ASN A 169 -8.72 -1.29 15.16
C ASN A 169 -7.56 -2.30 15.07
N ARG A 170 -6.35 -1.84 14.80
CA ARG A 170 -5.12 -2.65 14.85
C ARG A 170 -4.26 -2.21 16.02
N ASP A 171 -3.53 -3.16 16.60
CA ASP A 171 -2.50 -2.85 17.58
C ASP A 171 -1.26 -2.28 16.89
N PHE A 172 -0.52 -1.43 17.61
CA PHE A 172 0.62 -0.73 17.03
C PHE A 172 1.84 -0.80 17.93
N ILE A 173 2.98 -1.08 17.31
CA ILE A 173 4.31 -0.96 17.93
C ILE A 173 5.10 -0.01 17.04
N GLY A 174 5.58 1.09 17.60
CA GLY A 174 6.37 2.09 16.88
C GLY A 174 7.68 2.41 17.57
N TYR A 175 8.73 2.62 16.77
CA TYR A 175 10.03 3.10 17.23
C TYR A 175 10.39 4.38 16.49
N GLU A 176 10.97 5.34 17.21
CA GLU A 176 11.53 6.57 16.67
C GLU A 176 12.72 6.98 17.51
N LEU A 177 13.85 7.26 16.85
CA LEU A 177 15.09 7.66 17.52
C LEU A 177 15.12 9.14 17.88
N ASN A 178 14.47 9.97 17.06
CA ASN A 178 14.43 11.40 17.31
C ASN A 178 13.35 11.70 18.34
N GLU A 179 13.77 12.23 19.49
CA GLU A 179 12.91 12.50 20.64
C GLU A 179 11.79 13.50 20.31
N GLU A 180 12.08 14.52 19.49
CA GLU A 180 11.08 15.52 19.07
C GLU A 180 9.96 14.85 18.26
N TYR A 181 10.33 14.05 17.24
CA TYR A 181 9.35 13.31 16.45
C TYR A 181 8.61 12.26 17.27
N PHE A 182 9.28 11.60 18.21
CA PHE A 182 8.64 10.67 19.13
C PHE A 182 7.55 11.36 19.96
N ASN A 183 7.84 12.54 20.53
CA ASN A 183 6.88 13.33 21.29
C ASN A 183 5.69 13.81 20.43
N ILE A 184 5.96 14.22 19.19
CA ILE A 184 4.90 14.56 18.23
C ILE A 184 4.02 13.34 17.96
N ALA A 185 4.62 12.16 17.70
CA ALA A 185 3.90 10.93 17.48
C ALA A 185 3.01 10.56 18.66
N GLN A 186 3.54 10.60 19.89
CA GLN A 186 2.76 10.31 21.09
C GLN A 186 1.53 11.21 21.24
N ASN A 187 1.69 12.51 20.99
CA ASN A 187 0.57 13.45 21.07
C ASN A 187 -0.49 13.14 20.01
N ARG A 188 -0.09 12.89 18.77
CA ARG A 188 -1.01 12.53 17.69
C ARG A 188 -1.75 11.21 17.96
N LEU A 189 -1.08 10.22 18.52
CA LEU A 189 -1.70 8.94 18.90
C LEU A 189 -2.73 9.15 20.02
N ARG A 190 -2.40 9.95 21.05
CA ARG A 190 -3.34 10.28 22.13
C ARG A 190 -4.58 11.03 21.62
N GLU A 191 -4.39 11.96 20.71
CA GLU A 191 -5.52 12.72 20.09
C GLU A 191 -6.41 11.79 19.27
N ALA A 192 -5.83 10.97 18.38
CA ALA A 192 -6.56 10.00 17.59
C ALA A 192 -7.34 8.98 18.46
N TRP A 193 -6.73 8.53 19.54
CA TRP A 193 -7.40 7.66 20.51
C TRP A 193 -8.59 8.35 21.18
N LYS A 194 -8.39 9.56 21.69
CA LYS A 194 -9.47 10.34 22.31
C LYS A 194 -10.62 10.58 21.34
N GLU A 195 -10.34 10.99 20.14
CA GLU A 195 -11.35 11.23 19.11
C GLU A 195 -12.17 10.00 18.80
N LYS A 196 -11.50 8.86 18.57
CA LYS A 196 -12.14 7.59 18.26
C LYS A 196 -13.08 7.09 19.36
N TYR A 197 -12.68 7.24 20.63
CA TYR A 197 -13.43 6.70 21.77
C TYR A 197 -14.32 7.73 22.49
N LYS A 198 -14.26 9.01 22.12
CA LYS A 198 -15.11 10.06 22.66
C LYS A 198 -16.61 9.76 22.45
N ASN A 199 -16.95 9.16 21.32
CA ASN A 199 -18.33 8.83 20.95
C ASN A 199 -18.79 7.44 21.43
N LYS A 200 -17.96 6.69 22.17
CA LYS A 200 -18.35 5.39 22.74
C LYS A 200 -18.75 5.47 24.22
N ALA A 201 -18.61 6.65 24.83
CA ALA A 201 -18.89 6.91 26.25
C ALA A 201 -20.24 7.63 26.48
N THR A 202 -21.02 7.85 25.43
CA THR A 202 -22.41 8.29 25.43
C THR A 202 -23.29 7.18 24.88
#